data_92f1cc35032a761e429fe0326f560f07
#
_entry.id   92f1cc35032a761e429fe0326f560f07
#
_cell.length_a   1.000
_cell.length_b   1.000
_cell.length_c   1.000
_cell.angle_alpha   90.00
_cell.angle_beta   90.00
_cell.angle_gamma   90.00
#
_symmetry.space_group_name_H-M   'P 1'
#
loop_
_entity.id
_entity.type
_entity.pdbx_description
1 polymer ?
#
loop_
_entity_poly.entity_id
_entity_poly.type
_entity_poly.pdbx_seq_one_letter_code
_entity_poly.pdbx_strand_id
1 'polypeptide(L)'
;MAVWVYVGVLAAIAAAAEPAPAAPPAPPPRIVIVKDPEATATFQVQPHVMQRMVDRAVTHLTGKADVRIAWLQLVSTQDVVGIKVYSSPGPTSGTHPAVVEAVIQGLLAAGLPPTNIIVWDKQLPDLRLAGYLPLAERYQVRLAGAFQAGYDDDTYYESAILGNLVWGDWEFGKSGQGIGRKSFVSRLVTRQMTKIINVVPLLNHNLAGVSGCLYSLTTGSVDNFARFQSDPDRLATAIPEIYALPALADHVVLNIVDATVCQYEGSERSLLHYTTVLNELWMSRDPVALDVLCLQELERQRSRNRAAPLKPNFDIYSNAALLELGVADLKKVEIERLP
;
A
#
# COMPACT_ATOMS: atom_id res chain seq x y z
N MET A 1 27.11 45.29 -68.84
CA MET A 1 26.94 43.85 -68.60
C MET A 1 26.37 43.66 -67.17
N ALA A 2 25.07 43.38 -67.08
CA ALA A 2 24.40 43.15 -65.81
C ALA A 2 24.18 41.65 -65.68
N VAL A 3 24.72 41.08 -64.61
CA VAL A 3 24.59 39.65 -64.24
C VAL A 3 23.41 39.52 -63.29
N TRP A 4 22.35 38.81 -63.69
CA TRP A 4 21.19 38.45 -62.83
C TRP A 4 21.52 37.13 -62.14
N VAL A 5 21.51 37.14 -60.81
CA VAL A 5 21.58 35.93 -59.98
C VAL A 5 20.17 35.50 -59.60
N TYR A 6 19.75 34.37 -60.12
CA TYR A 6 18.49 33.70 -59.68
C TYR A 6 18.71 33.00 -58.35
N VAL A 7 18.06 33.42 -57.33
CA VAL A 7 17.94 32.67 -56.05
C VAL A 7 16.68 31.83 -56.10
N GLY A 8 16.86 30.54 -56.27
CA GLY A 8 15.76 29.56 -56.20
C GLY A 8 15.43 29.23 -54.77
N VAL A 9 14.20 29.56 -54.31
CA VAL A 9 13.66 29.20 -53.01
C VAL A 9 13.06 27.78 -53.14
N LEU A 10 13.73 26.79 -52.59
CA LEU A 10 13.17 25.44 -52.39
C LEU A 10 12.24 25.44 -51.19
N ALA A 11 10.92 25.43 -51.43
CA ALA A 11 9.93 25.18 -50.40
C ALA A 11 9.91 23.69 -50.05
N ALA A 12 10.47 23.32 -48.89
CA ALA A 12 10.32 21.98 -48.32
C ALA A 12 8.88 21.84 -47.78
N ILE A 13 8.06 21.04 -48.42
CA ILE A 13 6.75 20.60 -47.90
C ILE A 13 7.04 19.59 -46.78
N ALA A 14 6.93 20.00 -45.51
CA ALA A 14 6.89 19.12 -44.40
C ALA A 14 5.58 18.32 -44.45
N ALA A 15 5.66 17.03 -44.80
CA ALA A 15 4.55 16.08 -44.65
C ALA A 15 4.26 15.95 -43.15
N ALA A 16 3.07 16.38 -42.73
CA ALA A 16 2.58 16.15 -41.40
C ALA A 16 2.46 14.63 -41.18
N ALA A 17 3.26 14.08 -40.28
CA ALA A 17 3.12 12.69 -39.87
C ALA A 17 1.73 12.50 -39.26
N GLU A 18 0.97 11.53 -39.75
CA GLU A 18 -0.29 11.13 -39.13
C GLU A 18 -0.03 10.77 -37.66
N PRO A 19 -0.89 11.24 -36.72
CA PRO A 19 -0.76 10.86 -35.33
C PRO A 19 -0.84 9.34 -35.20
N ALA A 20 0.11 8.74 -34.50
CA ALA A 20 0.10 7.31 -34.24
C ALA A 20 -1.24 6.90 -33.61
N PRO A 21 -1.81 5.74 -33.98
CA PRO A 21 -3.06 5.27 -33.41
C PRO A 21 -2.94 5.22 -31.89
N ALA A 22 -3.95 5.77 -31.20
CA ALA A 22 -3.99 5.78 -29.74
C ALA A 22 -3.84 4.33 -29.22
N ALA A 23 -2.96 4.13 -28.26
CA ALA A 23 -2.80 2.83 -27.62
C ALA A 23 -4.16 2.35 -27.07
N PRO A 24 -4.49 1.07 -27.16
CA PRO A 24 -5.73 0.55 -26.59
C PRO A 24 -5.80 0.91 -25.12
N PRO A 25 -7.00 1.24 -24.58
CA PRO A 25 -7.15 1.57 -23.18
C PRO A 25 -6.65 0.44 -22.30
N ALA A 26 -5.93 0.76 -21.23
CA ALA A 26 -5.47 -0.22 -20.27
C ALA A 26 -6.67 -1.02 -19.72
N PRO A 27 -6.53 -2.33 -19.48
CA PRO A 27 -7.60 -3.12 -18.91
C PRO A 27 -8.02 -2.54 -17.54
N PRO A 28 -9.31 -2.66 -17.16
CA PRO A 28 -9.79 -2.15 -15.89
C PRO A 28 -9.02 -2.78 -14.72
N PRO A 29 -8.79 -2.03 -13.64
CA PRO A 29 -8.21 -2.60 -12.44
C PRO A 29 -9.09 -3.72 -11.91
N ARG A 30 -8.45 -4.74 -11.35
CA ARG A 30 -9.13 -5.94 -10.86
C ARG A 30 -8.92 -6.10 -9.36
N ILE A 31 -10.01 -6.40 -8.65
CA ILE A 31 -9.99 -6.81 -7.24
C ILE A 31 -10.48 -8.25 -7.16
N VAL A 32 -9.70 -9.11 -6.52
CA VAL A 32 -10.10 -10.49 -6.21
C VAL A 32 -10.40 -10.57 -4.71
N ILE A 33 -11.59 -11.02 -4.38
CA ILE A 33 -12.05 -11.26 -3.01
C ILE A 33 -12.22 -12.76 -2.83
N VAL A 34 -11.50 -13.34 -1.89
CA VAL A 34 -11.66 -14.74 -1.49
C VAL A 34 -12.33 -14.79 -0.13
N LYS A 35 -13.35 -15.63 0.00
CA LYS A 35 -14.05 -15.87 1.26
C LYS A 35 -13.94 -17.33 1.64
N ASP A 36 -13.57 -17.61 2.90
CA ASP A 36 -13.58 -18.95 3.47
C ASP A 36 -14.14 -18.88 4.90
N PRO A 37 -15.30 -19.46 5.19
CA PRO A 37 -15.91 -19.41 6.52
C PRO A 37 -15.01 -19.92 7.66
N GLU A 38 -14.02 -20.76 7.33
CA GLU A 38 -13.07 -21.34 8.28
C GLU A 38 -11.81 -20.47 8.46
N ALA A 39 -11.73 -19.29 7.82
CA ALA A 39 -10.56 -18.42 7.91
C ALA A 39 -10.27 -17.95 9.33
N THR A 40 -11.29 -17.86 10.20
CA THR A 40 -11.11 -17.55 11.62
C THR A 40 -11.87 -18.54 12.51
N ALA A 41 -11.27 -18.86 13.64
CA ALA A 41 -11.92 -19.56 14.74
C ALA A 41 -11.72 -18.76 16.03
N THR A 42 -12.79 -18.37 16.69
CA THR A 42 -12.73 -17.54 17.92
C THR A 42 -11.86 -16.28 17.74
N PHE A 43 -12.04 -15.54 16.64
CA PHE A 43 -11.24 -14.39 16.20
C PHE A 43 -9.76 -14.68 15.89
N GLN A 44 -9.33 -15.93 15.92
CA GLN A 44 -7.97 -16.33 15.56
C GLN A 44 -7.92 -16.76 14.10
N VAL A 45 -7.08 -16.12 13.31
CA VAL A 45 -6.88 -16.47 11.90
C VAL A 45 -6.22 -17.84 11.78
N GLN A 46 -6.76 -18.70 10.91
CA GLN A 46 -6.29 -20.06 10.68
C GLN A 46 -5.23 -20.09 9.57
N PRO A 47 -3.92 -20.35 9.88
CA PRO A 47 -2.86 -20.20 8.89
C PRO A 47 -3.02 -21.08 7.64
N HIS A 48 -3.48 -22.33 7.81
CA HIS A 48 -3.65 -23.24 6.68
C HIS A 48 -4.81 -22.84 5.74
N VAL A 49 -5.86 -22.20 6.29
CA VAL A 49 -6.94 -21.64 5.48
C VAL A 49 -6.45 -20.41 4.75
N MET A 50 -5.71 -19.55 5.45
CA MET A 50 -5.16 -18.33 4.88
C MET A 50 -4.20 -18.61 3.73
N GLN A 51 -3.36 -19.68 3.83
CA GLN A 51 -2.52 -20.10 2.71
C GLN A 51 -3.36 -20.40 1.45
N ARG A 52 -4.43 -21.20 1.59
CA ARG A 52 -5.33 -21.51 0.46
C ARG A 52 -5.98 -20.25 -0.14
N MET A 53 -6.38 -19.30 0.73
CA MET A 53 -7.00 -18.05 0.30
C MET A 53 -6.01 -17.17 -0.48
N VAL A 54 -4.78 -17.02 0.00
CA VAL A 54 -3.72 -16.27 -0.69
C VAL A 54 -3.36 -16.90 -2.02
N ASP A 55 -3.16 -18.22 -2.06
CA ASP A 55 -2.83 -18.96 -3.29
C ASP A 55 -3.94 -18.79 -4.33
N ARG A 56 -5.20 -18.88 -3.90
CA ARG A 56 -6.36 -18.68 -4.77
C ARG A 56 -6.46 -17.25 -5.26
N ALA A 57 -6.27 -16.27 -4.38
CA ALA A 57 -6.34 -14.86 -4.75
C ALA A 57 -5.25 -14.49 -5.78
N VAL A 58 -4.00 -14.90 -5.57
CA VAL A 58 -2.91 -14.56 -6.48
C VAL A 58 -3.05 -15.25 -7.85
N THR A 59 -3.52 -16.49 -7.89
CA THR A 59 -3.76 -17.22 -9.15
C THR A 59 -4.86 -16.56 -9.97
N HIS A 60 -5.95 -16.16 -9.35
CA HIS A 60 -7.05 -15.46 -10.03
C HIS A 60 -6.64 -14.04 -10.46
N LEU A 61 -5.95 -13.29 -9.60
CA LEU A 61 -5.49 -11.93 -9.94
C LEU A 61 -4.54 -11.90 -11.14
N THR A 62 -3.66 -12.89 -11.22
CA THR A 62 -2.65 -12.96 -12.29
C THR A 62 -3.11 -13.75 -13.51
N GLY A 63 -4.21 -14.48 -13.40
CA GLY A 63 -4.71 -15.39 -14.46
C GLY A 63 -3.79 -16.61 -14.69
N LYS A 64 -3.02 -17.01 -13.66
CA LYS A 64 -2.10 -18.17 -13.72
C LYS A 64 -2.61 -19.28 -12.83
N ALA A 65 -2.75 -20.50 -13.36
CA ALA A 65 -3.21 -21.64 -12.58
C ALA A 65 -2.18 -22.16 -11.56
N ASP A 66 -0.90 -22.00 -11.86
CA ASP A 66 0.20 -22.39 -10.98
C ASP A 66 0.58 -21.24 -10.04
N VAL A 67 0.58 -21.49 -8.73
CA VAL A 67 0.84 -20.49 -7.68
C VAL A 67 2.24 -19.88 -7.80
N ARG A 68 3.25 -20.69 -8.10
CA ARG A 68 4.62 -20.22 -8.30
C ARG A 68 4.71 -19.27 -9.49
N ILE A 69 4.08 -19.63 -10.61
CA ILE A 69 4.04 -18.79 -11.81
C ILE A 69 3.25 -17.52 -11.53
N ALA A 70 2.19 -17.59 -10.74
CA ALA A 70 1.40 -16.43 -10.33
C ALA A 70 2.25 -15.41 -9.56
N TRP A 71 3.02 -15.84 -8.56
CA TRP A 71 3.94 -14.98 -7.83
C TRP A 71 5.03 -14.39 -8.72
N LEU A 72 5.57 -15.18 -9.66
CA LEU A 72 6.59 -14.72 -10.63
C LEU A 72 6.05 -13.70 -11.66
N GLN A 73 4.73 -13.45 -11.74
CA GLN A 73 4.18 -12.30 -12.47
C GLN A 73 4.29 -10.97 -11.69
N LEU A 74 4.57 -11.04 -10.41
CA LEU A 74 4.64 -9.89 -9.50
C LEU A 74 6.09 -9.56 -9.12
N VAL A 75 6.91 -10.59 -8.93
CA VAL A 75 8.29 -10.48 -8.45
C VAL A 75 9.21 -11.43 -9.23
N SER A 76 10.51 -11.15 -9.20
CA SER A 76 11.55 -12.05 -9.68
C SER A 76 12.33 -12.67 -8.52
N THR A 77 13.04 -13.75 -8.75
CA THR A 77 13.88 -14.38 -7.73
C THR A 77 15.08 -13.53 -7.31
N GLN A 78 15.38 -12.47 -8.06
CA GLN A 78 16.46 -11.50 -7.77
C GLN A 78 15.97 -10.31 -6.93
N ASP A 79 14.65 -10.15 -6.79
CA ASP A 79 14.09 -9.03 -6.04
C ASP A 79 14.35 -9.17 -4.54
N VAL A 80 14.46 -8.04 -3.87
CA VAL A 80 14.32 -7.93 -2.41
C VAL A 80 12.93 -7.41 -2.13
N VAL A 81 12.07 -8.26 -1.59
CA VAL A 81 10.66 -7.97 -1.40
C VAL A 81 10.39 -7.50 0.02
N GLY A 82 9.92 -6.27 0.16
CA GLY A 82 9.40 -5.74 1.42
C GLY A 82 7.92 -6.04 1.58
N ILE A 83 7.55 -6.81 2.60
CA ILE A 83 6.15 -7.00 2.99
C ILE A 83 5.83 -5.95 4.05
N LYS A 84 5.15 -4.87 3.62
CA LYS A 84 4.67 -3.81 4.52
C LYS A 84 3.44 -4.31 5.26
N VAL A 85 3.44 -4.16 6.57
CA VAL A 85 2.29 -4.48 7.42
C VAL A 85 1.85 -3.26 8.23
N TYR A 86 0.67 -3.31 8.84
CA TYR A 86 0.20 -2.28 9.77
C TYR A 86 0.09 -2.91 11.16
N SER A 87 1.17 -2.79 11.94
CA SER A 87 1.36 -3.52 13.21
C SER A 87 0.98 -2.73 14.45
N SER A 88 0.87 -1.40 14.37
CA SER A 88 0.61 -0.51 15.51
C SER A 88 -0.62 -0.90 16.35
N PRO A 89 -1.77 -1.32 15.77
CA PRO A 89 -2.93 -1.75 16.57
C PRO A 89 -2.74 -3.11 17.28
N GLY A 90 -1.60 -3.76 17.08
CA GLY A 90 -1.30 -5.06 17.69
C GLY A 90 -1.94 -6.26 16.96
N PRO A 91 -1.90 -7.46 17.58
CA PRO A 91 -2.18 -8.72 16.89
C PRO A 91 -3.68 -8.95 16.56
N THR A 92 -4.59 -8.15 17.11
CA THR A 92 -6.04 -8.36 16.95
C THR A 92 -6.66 -7.47 15.88
N SER A 93 -6.17 -6.26 15.70
CA SER A 93 -6.75 -5.26 14.79
C SER A 93 -5.74 -4.74 13.75
N GLY A 94 -4.46 -5.06 13.93
CA GLY A 94 -3.43 -4.87 12.91
C GLY A 94 -3.47 -5.97 11.87
N THR A 95 -2.54 -5.95 10.91
CA THR A 95 -2.34 -7.05 9.96
C THR A 95 -2.00 -8.34 10.70
N HIS A 96 -2.75 -9.42 10.44
CA HIS A 96 -2.52 -10.69 11.13
C HIS A 96 -1.26 -11.41 10.59
N PRO A 97 -0.37 -11.90 11.47
CA PRO A 97 0.82 -12.66 11.04
C PRO A 97 0.51 -13.85 10.12
N ALA A 98 -0.64 -14.50 10.27
CA ALA A 98 -1.03 -15.63 9.42
C ALA A 98 -1.22 -15.25 7.93
N VAL A 99 -1.67 -14.01 7.64
CA VAL A 99 -1.76 -13.53 6.25
C VAL A 99 -0.36 -13.31 5.67
N VAL A 100 0.54 -12.73 6.47
CA VAL A 100 1.93 -12.50 6.07
C VAL A 100 2.70 -13.81 5.93
N GLU A 101 2.42 -14.80 6.79
CA GLU A 101 2.95 -16.15 6.67
C GLU A 101 2.62 -16.78 5.32
N ALA A 102 1.36 -16.67 4.88
CA ALA A 102 0.93 -17.19 3.59
C ALA A 102 1.64 -16.47 2.40
N VAL A 103 1.85 -15.16 2.50
CA VAL A 103 2.61 -14.40 1.49
C VAL A 103 4.08 -14.85 1.46
N ILE A 104 4.72 -15.01 2.63
CA ILE A 104 6.10 -15.52 2.73
C ILE A 104 6.21 -16.90 2.09
N GLN A 105 5.30 -17.82 2.40
CA GLN A 105 5.31 -19.18 1.84
C GLN A 105 5.17 -19.15 0.32
N GLY A 106 4.29 -18.28 -0.23
CA GLY A 106 4.13 -18.08 -1.66
C GLY A 106 5.42 -17.58 -2.34
N LEU A 107 6.10 -16.60 -1.74
CA LEU A 107 7.37 -16.06 -2.26
C LEU A 107 8.50 -17.10 -2.20
N LEU A 108 8.59 -17.85 -1.10
CA LEU A 108 9.56 -18.95 -0.97
C LEU A 108 9.30 -20.06 -2.00
N ALA A 109 8.05 -20.45 -2.23
CA ALA A 109 7.65 -21.41 -3.24
C ALA A 109 7.99 -20.91 -4.67
N ALA A 110 7.93 -19.59 -4.91
CA ALA A 110 8.36 -18.96 -6.15
C ALA A 110 9.89 -18.97 -6.33
N GLY A 111 10.65 -19.29 -5.29
CA GLY A 111 12.11 -19.43 -5.33
C GLY A 111 12.87 -18.19 -4.85
N LEU A 112 12.21 -17.25 -4.16
CA LEU A 112 12.92 -16.14 -3.52
C LEU A 112 13.72 -16.66 -2.31
N PRO A 113 14.98 -16.22 -2.14
CA PRO A 113 15.73 -16.54 -0.93
C PRO A 113 15.08 -15.90 0.32
N PRO A 114 15.02 -16.57 1.46
CA PRO A 114 14.47 -16.00 2.70
C PRO A 114 15.10 -14.66 3.09
N THR A 115 16.40 -14.50 2.86
CA THR A 115 17.16 -13.27 3.15
C THR A 115 16.72 -12.08 2.30
N ASN A 116 16.03 -12.32 1.18
CA ASN A 116 15.48 -11.32 0.28
C ASN A 116 14.03 -10.93 0.63
N ILE A 117 13.48 -11.48 1.71
CA ILE A 117 12.14 -11.14 2.20
C ILE A 117 12.28 -10.33 3.49
N ILE A 118 11.66 -9.15 3.53
CA ILE A 118 11.71 -8.23 4.67
C ILE A 118 10.28 -7.93 5.11
N VAL A 119 9.87 -8.39 6.29
CA VAL A 119 8.63 -7.92 6.91
C VAL A 119 8.92 -6.62 7.64
N TRP A 120 8.16 -5.55 7.35
CA TRP A 120 8.47 -4.24 7.87
C TRP A 120 7.27 -3.36 8.19
N ASP A 121 7.47 -2.41 9.10
CA ASP A 121 6.56 -1.32 9.42
C ASP A 121 7.37 -0.11 9.91
N LYS A 122 6.69 0.92 10.38
CA LYS A 122 7.32 2.13 10.95
C LYS A 122 8.25 1.78 12.11
N GLN A 123 7.77 1.02 13.07
CA GLN A 123 8.44 0.75 14.34
C GLN A 123 8.71 -0.75 14.52
N LEU A 124 9.96 -1.12 14.76
CA LEU A 124 10.32 -2.52 15.05
C LEU A 124 9.69 -3.05 16.36
N PRO A 125 9.55 -2.27 17.45
CA PRO A 125 8.82 -2.72 18.64
C PRO A 125 7.38 -3.13 18.36
N ASP A 126 6.64 -2.38 17.51
CA ASP A 126 5.25 -2.70 17.16
C ASP A 126 5.15 -4.05 16.44
N LEU A 127 6.07 -4.31 15.52
CA LEU A 127 6.17 -5.62 14.84
C LEU A 127 6.37 -6.77 15.83
N ARG A 128 7.22 -6.58 16.84
CA ARG A 128 7.46 -7.60 17.87
C ARG A 128 6.22 -7.85 18.72
N LEU A 129 5.55 -6.78 19.14
CA LEU A 129 4.32 -6.85 19.93
C LEU A 129 3.15 -7.46 19.13
N ALA A 130 3.10 -7.24 17.84
CA ALA A 130 2.10 -7.83 16.95
C ALA A 130 2.38 -9.31 16.59
N GLY A 131 3.47 -9.90 17.09
CA GLY A 131 3.76 -11.34 16.95
C GLY A 131 4.57 -11.73 15.72
N TYR A 132 5.23 -10.78 15.05
CA TYR A 132 6.03 -11.07 13.85
C TYR A 132 7.41 -11.68 14.11
N LEU A 133 7.96 -11.56 15.34
CA LEU A 133 9.28 -12.10 15.65
C LEU A 133 9.35 -13.63 15.49
N PRO A 134 8.44 -14.44 16.06
CA PRO A 134 8.45 -15.89 15.85
C PRO A 134 8.28 -16.30 14.38
N LEU A 135 7.51 -15.52 13.61
CA LEU A 135 7.32 -15.74 12.18
C LEU A 135 8.64 -15.53 11.41
N ALA A 136 9.32 -14.40 11.68
CA ALA A 136 10.59 -14.09 11.04
C ALA A 136 11.68 -15.13 11.35
N GLU A 137 11.75 -15.59 12.60
CA GLU A 137 12.68 -16.64 13.04
C GLU A 137 12.38 -17.99 12.35
N ARG A 138 11.10 -18.39 12.27
CA ARG A 138 10.68 -19.64 11.63
C ARG A 138 11.09 -19.72 10.16
N TYR A 139 10.87 -18.65 9.42
CA TYR A 139 11.13 -18.60 7.97
C TYR A 139 12.50 -18.01 7.62
N GLN A 140 13.29 -17.60 8.62
CA GLN A 140 14.59 -16.94 8.46
C GLN A 140 14.52 -15.70 7.54
N VAL A 141 13.39 -14.98 7.58
CA VAL A 141 13.20 -13.73 6.89
C VAL A 141 13.60 -12.55 7.79
N ARG A 142 13.85 -11.40 7.19
CA ARG A 142 14.25 -10.21 7.93
C ARG A 142 13.03 -9.51 8.55
N LEU A 143 13.20 -8.98 9.76
CA LEU A 143 12.23 -8.10 10.42
C LEU A 143 12.86 -6.72 10.57
N ALA A 144 12.20 -5.65 10.08
CA ALA A 144 12.81 -4.33 10.06
C ALA A 144 11.80 -3.21 10.39
N GLY A 145 12.27 -2.16 11.06
CA GLY A 145 11.54 -0.92 11.29
C GLY A 145 12.12 0.21 10.45
N ALA A 146 11.25 1.00 9.79
CA ALA A 146 11.67 2.14 9.00
C ALA A 146 12.45 3.16 9.85
N PHE A 147 11.99 3.41 11.07
CA PHE A 147 12.63 4.27 12.04
C PHE A 147 14.04 3.77 12.40
N GLN A 148 14.20 2.47 12.67
CA GLN A 148 15.50 1.89 13.05
C GLN A 148 16.48 1.82 11.86
N ALA A 149 15.99 1.68 10.64
CA ALA A 149 16.81 1.72 9.43
C ALA A 149 17.29 3.14 9.10
N GLY A 150 16.59 4.15 9.63
CA GLY A 150 16.83 5.56 9.35
C GLY A 150 16.30 6.00 7.99
N TYR A 151 16.50 7.28 7.70
CA TYR A 151 15.92 7.95 6.54
C TYR A 151 16.99 8.39 5.55
N ASP A 152 16.59 8.50 4.28
CA ASP A 152 17.45 8.90 3.17
C ASP A 152 17.42 10.41 3.01
N ASP A 153 18.58 11.05 2.98
CA ASP A 153 18.74 12.49 2.86
C ASP A 153 18.45 13.03 1.47
N ASP A 154 18.50 12.16 0.45
CA ASP A 154 18.28 12.53 -0.95
C ASP A 154 16.82 12.36 -1.40
N THR A 155 16.00 11.61 -0.64
CA THR A 155 14.63 11.28 -1.01
C THR A 155 13.64 11.75 0.06
N TYR A 156 12.85 12.77 -0.25
CA TYR A 156 11.89 13.36 0.69
C TYR A 156 10.70 13.99 -0.02
N TYR A 157 9.61 14.13 0.72
CA TYR A 157 8.49 14.98 0.38
C TYR A 157 8.60 16.31 1.12
N GLU A 158 8.43 17.42 0.41
CA GLU A 158 8.47 18.77 1.00
C GLU A 158 7.14 19.49 0.77
N SER A 159 6.63 20.17 1.80
CA SER A 159 5.43 21.00 1.71
C SER A 159 5.59 22.28 2.54
N ALA A 160 4.72 23.25 2.33
CA ALA A 160 4.71 24.50 3.11
C ALA A 160 4.31 24.28 4.59
N ILE A 161 3.74 23.11 4.93
CA ILE A 161 3.27 22.78 6.28
C ILE A 161 4.47 22.45 7.17
N LEU A 162 4.64 23.23 8.22
CA LEU A 162 5.66 23.01 9.24
C LEU A 162 5.17 22.01 10.30
N GLY A 163 6.07 21.17 10.79
CA GLY A 163 5.84 20.24 11.89
C GLY A 163 6.92 20.30 12.94
N ASN A 164 6.56 20.02 14.16
CA ASN A 164 7.52 19.82 15.23
C ASN A 164 8.28 18.53 14.96
N LEU A 165 9.61 18.62 14.88
CA LEU A 165 10.49 17.48 14.75
C LEU A 165 10.55 16.74 16.09
N VAL A 166 10.50 15.42 16.02
CA VAL A 166 10.64 14.55 17.19
C VAL A 166 11.93 13.73 17.08
N TRP A 167 12.36 13.19 18.19
CA TRP A 167 13.53 12.32 18.20
C TRP A 167 13.35 11.17 17.20
N GLY A 168 14.33 11.02 16.30
CA GLY A 168 14.30 10.05 15.22
C GLY A 168 13.95 10.62 13.85
N ASP A 169 13.34 11.81 13.75
CA ASP A 169 13.22 12.50 12.49
C ASP A 169 14.60 12.90 11.96
N TRP A 170 14.80 12.84 10.65
CA TRP A 170 16.11 13.04 10.04
C TRP A 170 16.72 14.41 10.36
N GLU A 171 15.92 15.47 10.41
CA GLU A 171 16.35 16.82 10.71
C GLU A 171 16.41 17.14 12.21
N PHE A 172 15.95 16.24 13.09
CA PHE A 172 15.92 16.48 14.53
C PHE A 172 17.32 16.82 15.08
N GLY A 173 17.42 17.98 15.72
CA GLY A 173 18.68 18.47 16.31
C GLY A 173 19.74 18.96 15.33
N LYS A 174 19.51 18.90 14.01
CA LYS A 174 20.51 19.33 13.00
C LYS A 174 20.51 20.83 12.75
N SER A 175 19.34 21.46 12.74
CA SER A 175 19.20 22.91 12.44
C SER A 175 18.97 23.79 13.67
N GLY A 176 18.85 23.19 14.84
CA GLY A 176 18.54 23.89 16.10
C GLY A 176 17.13 24.46 16.21
N GLN A 177 16.29 24.36 15.18
CA GLN A 177 14.96 24.99 15.14
C GLN A 177 13.85 24.08 15.69
N GLY A 178 14.05 22.78 15.75
CA GLY A 178 13.04 21.81 16.23
C GLY A 178 11.78 21.74 15.36
N ILE A 179 11.77 22.37 14.19
CA ILE A 179 10.68 22.36 13.21
C ILE A 179 11.22 22.03 11.82
N GLY A 180 10.42 21.32 11.01
CA GLY A 180 10.79 20.94 9.65
C GLY A 180 9.59 20.89 8.72
N ARG A 181 9.87 20.98 7.40
CA ARG A 181 8.89 20.91 6.33
C ARG A 181 9.07 19.69 5.42
N LYS A 182 10.10 18.88 5.66
CA LYS A 182 10.43 17.69 4.89
C LYS A 182 9.99 16.43 5.63
N SER A 183 9.59 15.44 4.87
CA SER A 183 9.35 14.07 5.32
C SER A 183 10.26 13.15 4.50
N PHE A 184 11.33 12.65 5.13
CA PHE A 184 12.33 11.83 4.47
C PHE A 184 11.90 10.39 4.37
N VAL A 185 12.14 9.76 3.22
CA VAL A 185 11.80 8.36 2.98
C VAL A 185 12.79 7.43 3.67
N SER A 186 12.29 6.34 4.24
CA SER A 186 13.14 5.35 4.92
C SER A 186 14.12 4.68 3.95
N ARG A 187 15.35 4.46 4.44
CA ARG A 187 16.39 3.69 3.72
C ARG A 187 16.00 2.24 3.45
N LEU A 188 15.03 1.68 4.15
CA LEU A 188 14.47 0.38 3.78
C LEU A 188 13.91 0.41 2.36
N VAL A 189 13.14 1.46 2.06
CA VAL A 189 12.49 1.65 0.76
C VAL A 189 13.48 2.06 -0.32
N THR A 190 14.31 3.09 -0.04
CA THR A 190 15.16 3.68 -1.08
C THR A 190 16.40 2.87 -1.41
N ARG A 191 16.89 2.00 -0.48
CA ARG A 191 18.19 1.34 -0.63
C ARG A 191 18.16 -0.19 -0.44
N GLN A 192 17.10 -0.76 0.13
CA GLN A 192 17.13 -2.18 0.51
C GLN A 192 16.07 -3.02 -0.19
N MET A 193 14.95 -2.44 -0.61
CA MET A 193 13.86 -3.16 -1.27
C MET A 193 13.76 -2.77 -2.74
N THR A 194 13.45 -3.74 -3.60
CA THR A 194 13.18 -3.51 -5.01
C THR A 194 11.70 -3.61 -5.33
N LYS A 195 10.93 -4.34 -4.49
CA LYS A 195 9.48 -4.52 -4.61
C LYS A 195 8.81 -4.45 -3.25
N ILE A 196 7.57 -3.97 -3.24
CA ILE A 196 6.74 -3.87 -2.03
C ILE A 196 5.44 -4.62 -2.26
N ILE A 197 5.11 -5.50 -1.31
CA ILE A 197 3.77 -6.07 -1.12
C ILE A 197 3.20 -5.41 0.13
N ASN A 198 2.10 -4.68 -0.04
CA ASN A 198 1.48 -3.93 1.04
C ASN A 198 0.30 -4.74 1.61
N VAL A 199 0.35 -5.11 2.88
CA VAL A 199 -0.67 -5.94 3.55
C VAL A 199 -1.27 -5.15 4.69
N VAL A 200 -2.52 -4.75 4.55
CA VAL A 200 -3.20 -3.85 5.49
C VAL A 200 -4.43 -4.51 6.11
N PRO A 201 -4.81 -4.18 7.35
CA PRO A 201 -6.05 -4.65 7.95
C PRO A 201 -7.24 -3.85 7.42
N LEU A 202 -8.43 -4.45 7.44
CA LEU A 202 -9.69 -3.72 7.26
C LEU A 202 -10.05 -2.97 8.55
N LEU A 203 -9.43 -1.83 8.75
CA LEU A 203 -9.50 -1.03 9.96
C LEU A 203 -9.90 0.41 9.65
N ASN A 204 -10.89 0.96 10.39
CA ASN A 204 -11.25 2.36 10.23
C ASN A 204 -10.12 3.29 10.70
N HIS A 205 -10.06 4.46 10.08
CA HIS A 205 -9.25 5.59 10.54
C HIS A 205 -10.12 6.85 10.64
N ASN A 206 -10.06 7.56 11.78
CA ASN A 206 -11.01 8.63 12.07
C ASN A 206 -10.95 9.83 11.11
N LEU A 207 -9.78 10.11 10.54
CA LEU A 207 -9.57 11.24 9.62
C LEU A 207 -9.42 10.79 8.16
N ALA A 208 -8.72 9.69 7.90
CA ALA A 208 -8.54 9.18 6.54
C ALA A 208 -9.70 8.29 6.06
N GLY A 209 -10.55 7.83 6.99
CA GLY A 209 -11.63 6.88 6.71
C GLY A 209 -11.19 5.44 6.89
N VAL A 210 -10.09 5.01 6.30
CA VAL A 210 -9.50 3.69 6.46
C VAL A 210 -7.99 3.77 6.67
N SER A 211 -7.43 2.88 7.50
CA SER A 211 -5.99 2.62 7.62
C SER A 211 -5.55 1.69 6.49
N GLY A 212 -5.90 2.09 5.27
CA GLY A 212 -5.78 1.26 4.08
C GLY A 212 -4.41 1.32 3.41
N CYS A 213 -4.41 0.95 2.13
CA CYS A 213 -3.19 0.81 1.34
C CYS A 213 -2.40 2.11 1.23
N LEU A 214 -3.10 3.21 0.94
CA LEU A 214 -2.46 4.53 0.80
C LEU A 214 -1.93 5.04 2.13
N TYR A 215 -2.79 5.08 3.16
CA TYR A 215 -2.42 5.61 4.48
C TYR A 215 -1.28 4.80 5.13
N SER A 216 -1.42 3.48 5.20
CA SER A 216 -0.47 2.60 5.88
C SER A 216 0.94 2.67 5.26
N LEU A 217 1.04 2.61 3.93
CA LEU A 217 2.33 2.66 3.26
C LEU A 217 2.97 4.05 3.43
N THR A 218 2.20 5.12 3.20
CA THR A 218 2.69 6.50 3.33
C THR A 218 3.24 6.77 4.72
N THR A 219 2.43 6.51 5.77
CA THR A 219 2.82 6.81 7.17
C THR A 219 4.00 5.96 7.64
N GLY A 220 4.06 4.71 7.19
CA GLY A 220 5.14 3.77 7.53
C GLY A 220 6.47 4.10 6.85
N SER A 221 6.44 4.78 5.71
CA SER A 221 7.63 4.99 4.86
C SER A 221 8.42 6.25 5.16
N VAL A 222 7.81 7.27 5.78
CA VAL A 222 8.47 8.57 5.98
C VAL A 222 8.52 8.99 7.45
N ASP A 223 9.47 9.87 7.79
CA ASP A 223 9.48 10.58 9.07
C ASP A 223 8.55 11.81 9.05
N ASN A 224 8.56 12.61 10.12
CA ASN A 224 7.86 13.89 10.25
C ASN A 224 6.46 13.94 9.59
N PHE A 225 5.68 12.84 9.72
CA PHE A 225 4.33 12.73 9.14
C PHE A 225 3.26 13.35 10.05
N ALA A 226 3.52 13.45 11.37
CA ALA A 226 2.56 13.93 12.37
C ALA A 226 1.97 15.31 12.05
N ARG A 227 2.70 16.15 11.30
CA ARG A 227 2.26 17.48 10.86
C ARG A 227 1.00 17.49 9.99
N PHE A 228 0.63 16.33 9.43
CA PHE A 228 -0.55 16.17 8.57
C PHE A 228 -1.73 15.52 9.32
N GLN A 229 -1.46 14.79 10.42
CA GLN A 229 -2.44 13.93 11.10
C GLN A 229 -3.54 14.65 11.88
N SER A 230 -3.42 15.95 12.09
CA SER A 230 -4.43 16.73 12.82
C SER A 230 -5.53 17.33 11.95
N ASP A 231 -5.39 17.23 10.62
CA ASP A 231 -6.24 17.95 9.67
C ASP A 231 -6.56 17.06 8.46
N PRO A 232 -7.84 16.77 8.16
CA PRO A 232 -8.24 15.93 7.03
C PRO A 232 -7.80 16.50 5.67
N ASP A 233 -7.78 17.83 5.48
CA ASP A 233 -7.38 18.45 4.21
C ASP A 233 -5.87 18.27 3.97
N ARG A 234 -5.08 18.33 5.04
CA ARG A 234 -3.64 18.04 4.96
C ARG A 234 -3.37 16.59 4.62
N LEU A 235 -4.15 15.65 5.17
CA LEU A 235 -4.06 14.25 4.83
C LEU A 235 -4.47 14.00 3.37
N ALA A 236 -5.53 14.68 2.89
CA ALA A 236 -6.01 14.56 1.52
C ALA A 236 -4.95 14.94 0.47
N THR A 237 -4.04 15.84 0.83
CA THR A 237 -2.92 16.27 -0.02
C THR A 237 -1.69 15.38 0.20
N ALA A 238 -1.25 15.24 1.45
CA ALA A 238 0.03 14.63 1.75
C ALA A 238 0.08 13.12 1.47
N ILE A 239 -1.00 12.38 1.74
CA ILE A 239 -1.03 10.93 1.53
C ILE A 239 -0.80 10.58 0.05
N PRO A 240 -1.59 11.09 -0.91
CA PRO A 240 -1.38 10.79 -2.32
C PRO A 240 -0.03 11.26 -2.84
N GLU A 241 0.40 12.48 -2.48
CA GLU A 241 1.65 13.05 -2.97
C GLU A 241 2.89 12.31 -2.45
N ILE A 242 2.89 11.87 -1.19
CA ILE A 242 3.98 11.04 -0.66
C ILE A 242 3.95 9.64 -1.30
N TYR A 243 2.76 9.03 -1.44
CA TYR A 243 2.63 7.73 -2.08
C TYR A 243 3.13 7.77 -3.53
N ALA A 244 2.87 8.88 -4.25
CA ALA A 244 3.29 9.09 -5.64
C ALA A 244 4.81 9.26 -5.83
N LEU A 245 5.60 9.38 -4.75
CA LEU A 245 7.05 9.39 -4.89
C LEU A 245 7.53 8.12 -5.61
N PRO A 246 8.38 8.23 -6.65
CA PRO A 246 8.84 7.06 -7.41
C PRO A 246 9.45 5.96 -6.53
N ALA A 247 10.10 6.36 -5.43
CA ALA A 247 10.63 5.42 -4.43
C ALA A 247 9.55 4.56 -3.74
N LEU A 248 8.27 4.95 -3.80
CA LEU A 248 7.14 4.20 -3.26
C LEU A 248 6.28 3.61 -4.37
N ALA A 249 5.64 4.44 -5.18
CA ALA A 249 4.63 3.99 -6.16
C ALA A 249 5.19 2.96 -7.14
N ASP A 250 6.40 3.16 -7.67
CA ASP A 250 7.01 2.27 -8.68
C ASP A 250 7.44 0.91 -8.09
N HIS A 251 7.55 0.81 -6.78
CA HIS A 251 7.95 -0.42 -6.11
C HIS A 251 6.77 -1.27 -5.65
N VAL A 252 5.55 -0.71 -5.51
CA VAL A 252 4.38 -1.46 -5.06
C VAL A 252 3.84 -2.33 -6.17
N VAL A 253 3.92 -3.65 -5.98
CA VAL A 253 3.48 -4.64 -6.97
C VAL A 253 2.15 -5.28 -6.61
N LEU A 254 1.78 -5.26 -5.33
CA LEU A 254 0.58 -5.90 -4.82
C LEU A 254 0.09 -5.22 -3.55
N ASN A 255 -1.22 -5.08 -3.44
CA ASN A 255 -1.90 -4.68 -2.22
C ASN A 255 -2.85 -5.80 -1.78
N ILE A 256 -2.84 -6.11 -0.49
CA ILE A 256 -3.65 -7.14 0.15
C ILE A 256 -4.38 -6.50 1.33
N VAL A 257 -5.69 -6.67 1.39
CA VAL A 257 -6.48 -6.31 2.56
C VAL A 257 -6.82 -7.58 3.34
N ASP A 258 -6.31 -7.64 4.56
CA ASP A 258 -6.71 -8.61 5.56
C ASP A 258 -8.09 -8.22 6.10
N ALA A 259 -9.11 -8.74 5.46
CA ALA A 259 -10.51 -8.56 5.82
C ALA A 259 -11.07 -9.78 6.56
N THR A 260 -10.22 -10.57 7.21
CA THR A 260 -10.67 -11.68 8.08
C THR A 260 -11.50 -11.14 9.24
N VAL A 261 -11.04 -10.03 9.81
CA VAL A 261 -11.74 -9.25 10.84
C VAL A 261 -11.82 -7.80 10.39
N CYS A 262 -12.99 -7.20 10.47
CA CYS A 262 -13.23 -5.80 10.17
C CYS A 262 -13.46 -5.03 11.47
N GLN A 263 -12.58 -4.10 11.82
CA GLN A 263 -12.84 -3.16 12.91
C GLN A 263 -13.37 -1.85 12.31
N TYR A 264 -14.67 -1.60 12.51
CA TYR A 264 -15.39 -0.48 11.89
C TYR A 264 -15.39 0.80 12.72
N GLU A 265 -14.84 0.79 13.94
CA GLU A 265 -14.68 1.96 14.82
C GLU A 265 -13.46 1.78 15.74
N GLY A 266 -12.95 2.90 16.29
CA GLY A 266 -11.86 2.88 17.29
C GLY A 266 -10.48 3.22 16.72
N SER A 267 -10.33 3.34 15.41
CA SER A 267 -9.04 3.65 14.76
C SER A 267 -7.93 2.69 15.21
N GLU A 268 -6.76 3.17 15.57
CA GLU A 268 -5.60 2.35 15.99
C GLU A 268 -5.76 1.66 17.36
N ARG A 269 -6.87 1.85 18.03
CA ARG A 269 -7.16 1.12 19.26
C ARG A 269 -7.74 -0.25 18.92
N SER A 270 -7.22 -1.29 19.53
CA SER A 270 -7.80 -2.63 19.40
C SER A 270 -9.09 -2.74 20.22
N LEU A 271 -10.24 -2.58 19.55
CA LEU A 271 -11.55 -2.55 20.17
C LEU A 271 -12.45 -3.67 19.64
N LEU A 272 -12.38 -4.84 20.27
CA LEU A 272 -13.11 -6.05 19.82
C LEU A 272 -14.62 -5.85 19.71
N HIS A 273 -15.23 -5.01 20.55
CA HIS A 273 -16.67 -4.73 20.51
C HIS A 273 -17.11 -3.92 19.26
N TYR A 274 -16.16 -3.37 18.50
CA TYR A 274 -16.41 -2.72 17.21
C TYR A 274 -15.86 -3.55 16.04
N THR A 275 -15.81 -4.87 16.21
CA THR A 275 -15.32 -5.76 15.16
C THR A 275 -16.38 -6.70 14.65
N THR A 276 -16.26 -7.06 13.39
CA THR A 276 -17.07 -8.09 12.73
C THR A 276 -16.14 -9.05 11.98
N VAL A 277 -16.38 -10.35 12.13
CA VAL A 277 -15.69 -11.37 11.34
C VAL A 277 -16.28 -11.42 9.94
N LEU A 278 -15.45 -11.21 8.91
CA LEU A 278 -15.87 -11.31 7.51
C LEU A 278 -15.33 -12.58 6.85
N ASN A 279 -14.19 -13.10 7.32
CA ASN A 279 -13.50 -14.24 6.73
C ASN A 279 -13.14 -14.03 5.26
N GLU A 280 -12.69 -12.82 4.91
CA GLU A 280 -12.36 -12.44 3.55
C GLU A 280 -10.90 -11.98 3.45
N LEU A 281 -10.31 -12.19 2.26
CA LEU A 281 -9.02 -11.65 1.84
C LEU A 281 -9.23 -10.96 0.50
N TRP A 282 -8.80 -9.70 0.37
CA TRP A 282 -8.93 -8.93 -0.85
C TRP A 282 -7.57 -8.61 -1.44
N MET A 283 -7.44 -8.69 -2.75
CA MET A 283 -6.16 -8.54 -3.43
C MET A 283 -6.32 -7.75 -4.72
N SER A 284 -5.45 -6.75 -4.93
CA SER A 284 -5.40 -5.92 -6.14
C SER A 284 -4.03 -5.31 -6.35
N ARG A 285 -3.74 -4.90 -7.58
CA ARG A 285 -2.61 -3.99 -7.85
C ARG A 285 -2.97 -2.52 -7.63
N ASP A 286 -4.26 -2.19 -7.64
CA ASP A 286 -4.77 -0.83 -7.47
C ASP A 286 -5.04 -0.54 -5.98
N PRO A 287 -4.24 0.31 -5.31
CA PRO A 287 -4.42 0.65 -3.90
C PRO A 287 -5.64 1.53 -3.66
N VAL A 288 -5.99 2.41 -4.62
CA VAL A 288 -7.10 3.36 -4.50
C VAL A 288 -8.42 2.61 -4.54
N ALA A 289 -8.58 1.71 -5.51
CA ALA A 289 -9.79 0.89 -5.64
C ALA A 289 -10.03 0.01 -4.41
N LEU A 290 -8.96 -0.58 -3.84
CA LEU A 290 -9.06 -1.34 -2.59
C LEU A 290 -9.49 -0.48 -1.42
N ASP A 291 -8.90 0.69 -1.24
CA ASP A 291 -9.23 1.58 -0.12
C ASP A 291 -10.67 2.11 -0.22
N VAL A 292 -11.14 2.45 -1.43
CA VAL A 292 -12.54 2.85 -1.64
C VAL A 292 -13.50 1.69 -1.34
N LEU A 293 -13.13 0.45 -1.70
CA LEU A 293 -13.93 -0.73 -1.33
C LEU A 293 -13.94 -0.96 0.18
N CYS A 294 -12.80 -0.75 0.86
CA CYS A 294 -12.71 -0.80 2.33
C CYS A 294 -13.66 0.21 2.98
N LEU A 295 -13.73 1.46 2.47
CA LEU A 295 -14.66 2.47 2.98
C LEU A 295 -16.11 2.03 2.86
N GLN A 296 -16.51 1.47 1.70
CA GLN A 296 -17.88 0.97 1.52
C GLN A 296 -18.21 -0.15 2.51
N GLU A 297 -17.27 -1.06 2.75
CA GLU A 297 -17.49 -2.15 3.70
C GLU A 297 -17.55 -1.66 5.14
N LEU A 298 -16.66 -0.74 5.54
CA LEU A 298 -16.69 -0.12 6.86
C LEU A 298 -18.05 0.57 7.12
N GLU A 299 -18.56 1.34 6.15
CA GLU A 299 -19.86 1.99 6.27
C GLU A 299 -21.00 0.95 6.35
N ARG A 300 -20.92 -0.13 5.57
CA ARG A 300 -21.87 -1.25 5.65
C ARG A 300 -21.90 -1.88 7.04
N GLN A 301 -20.72 -2.09 7.66
CA GLN A 301 -20.65 -2.68 9.01
C GLN A 301 -21.13 -1.69 10.08
N ARG A 302 -20.83 -0.40 9.94
CA ARG A 302 -21.35 0.66 10.85
C ARG A 302 -22.86 0.72 10.80
N SER A 303 -23.46 0.74 9.60
CA SER A 303 -24.92 0.74 9.42
C SER A 303 -25.58 -0.49 10.04
N ARG A 304 -25.02 -1.67 9.86
CA ARG A 304 -25.53 -2.94 10.43
C ARG A 304 -25.50 -2.93 11.95
N ASN A 305 -24.47 -2.34 12.54
CA ASN A 305 -24.26 -2.29 13.98
C ASN A 305 -24.80 -1.01 14.62
N ARG A 306 -25.55 -0.18 13.88
CA ARG A 306 -26.14 1.07 14.35
C ARG A 306 -25.09 2.06 14.89
N ALA A 307 -23.86 1.99 14.43
CA ALA A 307 -22.84 2.99 14.71
C ALA A 307 -23.08 4.26 13.89
N ALA A 308 -22.52 5.40 14.35
CA ALA A 308 -22.62 6.64 13.59
C ALA A 308 -22.00 6.51 12.18
N PRO A 309 -22.59 7.11 11.14
CA PRO A 309 -22.04 7.03 9.79
C PRO A 309 -20.60 7.53 9.73
N LEU A 310 -19.80 6.89 8.93
CA LEU A 310 -18.45 7.35 8.63
C LEU A 310 -18.54 8.67 7.83
N LYS A 311 -17.63 9.58 8.11
CA LYS A 311 -17.38 10.75 7.25
C LYS A 311 -16.02 10.58 6.60
N PRO A 312 -15.91 9.76 5.55
CA PRO A 312 -14.63 9.48 4.94
C PRO A 312 -14.09 10.72 4.24
N ASN A 313 -12.78 10.87 4.31
CA ASN A 313 -12.08 11.90 3.56
C ASN A 313 -11.89 11.42 2.10
N PHE A 314 -12.92 11.57 1.28
CA PHE A 314 -12.87 11.12 -0.13
C PHE A 314 -11.86 11.87 -0.98
N ASP A 315 -11.42 13.06 -0.55
CA ASP A 315 -10.44 13.85 -1.29
C ASP A 315 -9.07 13.14 -1.35
N ILE A 316 -8.73 12.29 -0.37
CA ILE A 316 -7.54 11.42 -0.46
C ILE A 316 -7.58 10.57 -1.73
N TYR A 317 -8.71 9.94 -2.01
CA TYR A 317 -8.85 8.98 -3.13
C TYR A 317 -9.05 9.70 -4.46
N SER A 318 -9.73 10.84 -4.45
CA SER A 318 -9.87 11.70 -5.62
C SER A 318 -8.51 12.26 -6.06
N ASN A 319 -7.72 12.76 -5.11
CA ASN A 319 -6.38 13.26 -5.38
C ASN A 319 -5.42 12.13 -5.80
N ALA A 320 -5.51 10.95 -5.18
CA ALA A 320 -4.75 9.79 -5.60
C ALA A 320 -5.06 9.36 -7.04
N ALA A 321 -6.35 9.42 -7.44
CA ALA A 321 -6.74 9.14 -8.81
C ALA A 321 -6.27 10.21 -9.81
N LEU A 322 -6.21 11.48 -9.42
CA LEU A 322 -5.63 12.55 -10.22
C LEU A 322 -4.12 12.39 -10.43
N LEU A 323 -3.43 11.78 -9.45
CA LEU A 323 -2.01 11.42 -9.55
C LEU A 323 -1.78 10.04 -10.21
N GLU A 324 -2.81 9.46 -10.83
CA GLU A 324 -2.75 8.18 -11.56
C GLU A 324 -2.33 6.97 -10.68
N LEU A 325 -2.53 7.06 -9.36
CA LEU A 325 -2.20 5.98 -8.41
C LEU A 325 -3.20 4.83 -8.42
N GLY A 326 -4.39 5.04 -9.01
CA GLY A 326 -5.44 4.04 -9.13
C GLY A 326 -6.80 4.65 -9.43
N VAL A 327 -7.85 3.87 -9.30
CA VAL A 327 -9.23 4.23 -9.71
C VAL A 327 -10.14 4.38 -8.50
N ALA A 328 -10.66 5.61 -8.28
CA ALA A 328 -11.59 5.89 -7.19
C ALA A 328 -13.06 5.52 -7.50
N ASP A 329 -13.42 5.34 -8.77
CA ASP A 329 -14.78 4.93 -9.19
C ASP A 329 -14.87 3.42 -9.34
N LEU A 330 -15.44 2.74 -8.35
CA LEU A 330 -15.60 1.27 -8.37
C LEU A 330 -16.47 0.73 -9.52
N LYS A 331 -17.23 1.57 -10.23
CA LYS A 331 -17.94 1.15 -11.46
C LYS A 331 -16.99 0.84 -12.61
N LYS A 332 -15.76 1.33 -12.53
CA LYS A 332 -14.69 1.10 -13.52
C LYS A 332 -13.74 -0.03 -13.10
N VAL A 333 -14.04 -0.75 -12.02
CA VAL A 333 -13.20 -1.79 -11.42
C VAL A 333 -13.89 -3.13 -11.57
N GLU A 334 -13.16 -4.14 -12.03
CA GLU A 334 -13.63 -5.52 -12.03
C GLU A 334 -13.48 -6.14 -10.64
N ILE A 335 -14.59 -6.53 -10.00
CA ILE A 335 -14.58 -7.15 -8.67
C ILE A 335 -15.03 -8.61 -8.80
N GLU A 336 -14.10 -9.53 -8.63
CA GLU A 336 -14.33 -10.96 -8.62
C GLU A 336 -14.44 -11.48 -7.19
N ARG A 337 -15.53 -12.21 -6.89
CA ARG A 337 -15.78 -12.81 -5.58
C ARG A 337 -15.71 -14.32 -5.69
N LEU A 338 -14.85 -14.94 -4.90
CA LEU A 338 -14.60 -16.37 -4.85
C LEU A 338 -15.06 -16.91 -3.48
N PRO A 339 -15.86 -18.00 -3.48
CA PRO A 339 -16.28 -18.65 -2.25
C PRO A 339 -15.12 -19.29 -1.52
#